data_6f6011ee4a85200b1cb402d9b48b52dc
#
_entry.id   6f6011ee4a85200b1cb402d9b48b52dc
#
_cell.length_a   1.000
_cell.length_b   1.000
_cell.length_c   1.000
_cell.angle_alpha   90.00
_cell.angle_beta   90.00
_cell.angle_gamma   90.00
#
_symmetry.space_group_name_H-M   'P 1'
#
loop_
_entity.id
_entity.type
_entity.pdbx_description
1 polymer ?
#
loop_
_entity_poly.entity_id
_entity_poly.type
_entity_poly.pdbx_seq_one_letter_code
_entity_poly.pdbx_strand_id
1 'polypeptide(L)'
;MTSPDTVAISPVDDIVADMRAGRIVILVDEEDRENEGDLVLAADHVTAEAINFMARYGRGLICLTLTRERCEHLQLPPMTARNGDKKGTAFTASIEAAEGVTTGISAADRARTVQAAVALGAKPNDLVQPGHIFPLQAVDGGVLMRAGHTEAGCDLAAMAGCTPAAVICEIMKDDGTMARLPDLQVFAAQHGLKIGTIADLIEHRSRVESLIEKVGTRTIQTAYGEFTAHAYRDKPAHGIHLSLVKGEWAPHDAVAVRVHEPLSVLDALETNRAMHSWSLDASLAHICAQGKGVAVLLNCGESAAQLLAQFAGTARAAHGPERERMDLRTYGVGAQILRDCGVHRMNLMGSPRRSPGLTGYGLEIVGYITQ
;
A
#
# COMPACT_ATOMS: atom_id res chain seq x y z
N MET A 1 -11.89 28.31 -27.92
CA MET A 1 -10.84 27.53 -27.28
C MET A 1 -11.29 26.06 -27.30
N THR A 2 -10.66 25.23 -28.10
CA THR A 2 -10.91 23.77 -28.07
C THR A 2 -10.50 23.27 -26.70
N SER A 3 -11.37 22.49 -26.02
CA SER A 3 -10.97 21.78 -24.80
C SER A 3 -9.70 20.99 -25.09
N PRO A 4 -8.71 20.97 -24.19
CA PRO A 4 -7.54 20.15 -24.42
C PRO A 4 -7.97 18.68 -24.55
N ASP A 5 -7.37 17.98 -25.50
CA ASP A 5 -7.56 16.53 -25.61
C ASP A 5 -7.13 15.89 -24.29
N THR A 6 -8.02 15.12 -23.67
CA THR A 6 -7.76 14.43 -22.39
C THR A 6 -7.88 12.94 -22.58
N VAL A 7 -7.02 12.17 -21.89
CA VAL A 7 -7.01 10.70 -21.89
C VAL A 7 -7.87 10.19 -20.73
N ALA A 8 -8.73 9.21 -20.99
CA ALA A 8 -9.47 8.51 -19.95
C ALA A 8 -8.56 7.54 -19.18
N ILE A 9 -8.97 7.14 -17.98
CA ILE A 9 -8.34 6.07 -17.21
C ILE A 9 -8.42 4.77 -18.00
N SER A 10 -7.31 4.09 -18.15
CA SER A 10 -7.17 2.85 -18.91
C SER A 10 -7.38 1.62 -18.01
N PRO A 11 -7.99 0.54 -18.51
CA PRO A 11 -8.06 -0.73 -17.80
C PRO A 11 -6.66 -1.25 -17.42
N VAL A 12 -6.57 -1.98 -16.30
CA VAL A 12 -5.30 -2.54 -15.79
C VAL A 12 -4.61 -3.43 -16.85
N ASP A 13 -5.36 -4.23 -17.58
CA ASP A 13 -4.81 -5.09 -18.64
C ASP A 13 -4.09 -4.30 -19.75
N ASP A 14 -4.59 -3.12 -20.06
CA ASP A 14 -3.97 -2.21 -21.05
C ASP A 14 -2.67 -1.59 -20.49
N ILE A 15 -2.65 -1.24 -19.21
CA ILE A 15 -1.45 -0.76 -18.51
C ILE A 15 -0.38 -1.86 -18.48
N VAL A 16 -0.76 -3.09 -18.11
CA VAL A 16 0.13 -4.26 -18.10
C VAL A 16 0.68 -4.56 -19.50
N ALA A 17 -0.16 -4.45 -20.53
CA ALA A 17 0.28 -4.66 -21.91
C ALA A 17 1.32 -3.62 -22.37
N ASP A 18 1.15 -2.35 -21.96
CA ASP A 18 2.12 -1.29 -22.23
C ASP A 18 3.44 -1.52 -21.46
N MET A 19 3.36 -1.87 -20.18
CA MET A 19 4.53 -2.23 -19.37
C MET A 19 5.32 -3.39 -19.99
N ARG A 20 4.62 -4.45 -20.43
CA ARG A 20 5.23 -5.60 -21.13
C ARG A 20 5.92 -5.20 -22.43
N ALA A 21 5.37 -4.24 -23.14
CA ALA A 21 5.94 -3.73 -24.39
C ALA A 21 7.06 -2.70 -24.19
N GLY A 22 7.47 -2.43 -22.94
CA GLY A 22 8.50 -1.44 -22.63
C GLY A 22 8.04 0.01 -22.82
N ARG A 23 6.74 0.28 -22.71
CA ARG A 23 6.20 1.64 -22.77
C ARG A 23 6.01 2.21 -21.38
N ILE A 24 6.31 3.50 -21.26
CA ILE A 24 6.03 4.26 -20.02
C ILE A 24 4.51 4.41 -19.90
N VAL A 25 4.00 4.26 -18.68
CA VAL A 25 2.62 4.55 -18.30
C VAL A 25 2.58 5.58 -17.18
N ILE A 26 1.43 6.17 -16.95
CA ILE A 26 1.18 7.00 -15.78
C ILE A 26 0.35 6.20 -14.80
N LEU A 27 0.72 6.22 -13.53
CA LEU A 27 -0.05 5.62 -12.46
C LEU A 27 -0.40 6.69 -11.44
N VAL A 28 -1.68 6.71 -11.01
CA VAL A 28 -2.22 7.73 -10.11
C VAL A 28 -2.69 7.06 -8.82
N ASP A 29 -2.38 7.65 -7.68
CA ASP A 29 -2.92 7.25 -6.40
C ASP A 29 -4.17 8.04 -6.00
N GLU A 30 -4.80 7.67 -4.89
CA GLU A 30 -6.03 8.31 -4.43
C GLU A 30 -5.78 9.72 -3.86
N GLU A 31 -6.80 10.59 -3.97
CA GLU A 31 -6.75 11.99 -3.49
C GLU A 31 -6.47 12.10 -1.99
N ASP A 32 -6.87 11.10 -1.21
CA ASP A 32 -6.68 11.07 0.23
C ASP A 32 -5.30 10.54 0.64
N ARG A 33 -4.48 10.04 -0.31
CA ARG A 33 -3.11 9.57 -0.07
C ARG A 33 -2.07 10.67 -0.39
N GLU A 34 -1.50 10.69 -1.58
CA GLU A 34 -0.56 11.70 -2.09
C GLU A 34 -1.21 12.58 -3.15
N ASN A 35 -2.20 12.00 -3.85
CA ASN A 35 -2.88 12.62 -4.97
C ASN A 35 -1.90 13.04 -6.06
N GLU A 36 -1.01 12.11 -6.44
CA GLU A 36 0.07 12.34 -7.38
C GLU A 36 0.00 11.33 -8.53
N GLY A 37 0.73 11.60 -9.60
CA GLY A 37 0.92 10.68 -10.70
C GLY A 37 2.38 10.51 -11.00
N ASP A 38 2.79 9.24 -11.15
CA ASP A 38 4.14 8.86 -11.52
C ASP A 38 4.20 8.31 -12.94
N LEU A 39 5.27 8.66 -13.65
CA LEU A 39 5.73 7.89 -14.80
C LEU A 39 6.29 6.56 -14.29
N VAL A 40 5.84 5.46 -14.88
CA VAL A 40 6.23 4.09 -14.47
C VAL A 40 6.70 3.30 -15.69
N LEU A 41 7.83 2.63 -15.57
CA LEU A 41 8.41 1.76 -16.60
C LEU A 41 8.98 0.51 -15.95
N ALA A 42 8.69 -0.68 -16.47
CA ALA A 42 9.35 -1.91 -16.05
C ALA A 42 10.88 -1.76 -16.19
N ALA A 43 11.62 -2.05 -15.12
CA ALA A 43 13.06 -1.79 -15.08
C ALA A 43 13.87 -2.58 -16.12
N ASP A 44 13.37 -3.73 -16.56
CA ASP A 44 13.99 -4.53 -17.64
C ASP A 44 14.04 -3.78 -18.98
N HIS A 45 13.17 -2.81 -19.18
CA HIS A 45 13.06 -2.02 -20.41
C HIS A 45 13.70 -0.63 -20.29
N VAL A 46 14.42 -0.33 -19.20
CA VAL A 46 15.02 0.98 -19.01
C VAL A 46 16.08 1.28 -20.07
N THR A 47 16.00 2.50 -20.63
CA THR A 47 16.98 3.06 -21.59
C THR A 47 17.37 4.47 -21.17
N ALA A 48 18.45 4.99 -21.76
CA ALA A 48 18.85 6.38 -21.56
C ALA A 48 17.75 7.37 -21.98
N GLU A 49 17.03 7.06 -23.07
CA GLU A 49 15.90 7.86 -23.58
C GLU A 49 14.77 7.91 -22.58
N ALA A 50 14.41 6.75 -21.96
CA ALA A 50 13.36 6.68 -20.94
C ALA A 50 13.73 7.49 -19.70
N ILE A 51 14.95 7.36 -19.19
CA ILE A 51 15.47 8.18 -18.09
C ILE A 51 15.47 9.67 -18.43
N ASN A 52 15.90 10.02 -19.65
CA ASN A 52 15.88 11.41 -20.09
C ASN A 52 14.45 11.95 -20.21
N PHE A 53 13.48 11.13 -20.66
CA PHE A 53 12.07 11.49 -20.71
C PHE A 53 11.55 11.80 -19.30
N MET A 54 11.80 10.89 -18.34
CA MET A 54 11.39 11.07 -16.94
C MET A 54 12.01 12.32 -16.32
N ALA A 55 13.32 12.52 -16.50
CA ALA A 55 14.02 13.70 -15.97
C ALA A 55 13.51 15.01 -16.58
N ARG A 56 13.24 15.04 -17.87
CA ARG A 56 12.85 16.25 -18.61
C ARG A 56 11.39 16.61 -18.39
N TYR A 57 10.50 15.62 -18.43
CA TYR A 57 9.06 15.86 -18.45
C TYR A 57 8.38 15.50 -17.12
N GLY A 58 8.82 14.45 -16.42
CA GLY A 58 8.37 14.15 -15.05
C GLY A 58 8.91 15.15 -14.06
N ARG A 59 10.23 15.38 -14.06
CA ARG A 59 10.96 16.33 -13.18
C ARG A 59 11.02 15.92 -11.71
N GLY A 60 10.42 14.79 -11.36
CA GLY A 60 10.47 14.18 -10.03
C GLY A 60 11.79 13.48 -9.73
N LEU A 61 11.84 12.79 -8.62
CA LEU A 61 12.99 11.97 -8.24
C LEU A 61 12.91 10.62 -8.97
N ILE A 62 13.92 10.30 -9.77
CA ILE A 62 13.97 8.99 -10.44
C ILE A 62 14.35 7.93 -9.43
N CYS A 63 13.39 7.07 -9.10
CA CYS A 63 13.51 5.99 -8.14
C CYS A 63 13.41 4.62 -8.82
N LEU A 64 13.99 3.60 -8.16
CA LEU A 64 13.92 2.21 -8.59
C LEU A 64 13.15 1.40 -7.54
N THR A 65 11.94 0.95 -7.86
CA THR A 65 11.19 0.08 -6.95
C THR A 65 11.73 -1.34 -7.03
N LEU A 66 11.97 -1.94 -5.87
CA LEU A 66 12.51 -3.30 -5.73
C LEU A 66 11.73 -4.06 -4.68
N THR A 67 11.62 -5.38 -4.85
CA THR A 67 11.10 -6.26 -3.79
C THR A 67 12.06 -6.29 -2.60
N ARG A 68 11.53 -6.64 -1.43
CA ARG A 68 12.36 -6.87 -0.22
C ARG A 68 13.47 -7.87 -0.49
N GLU A 69 13.14 -9.01 -1.09
CA GLU A 69 14.10 -10.07 -1.44
C GLU A 69 15.25 -9.53 -2.31
N ARG A 70 14.92 -8.66 -3.29
CA ARG A 70 15.93 -8.06 -4.17
C ARG A 70 16.82 -7.08 -3.41
N CYS A 71 16.25 -6.25 -2.52
CA CYS A 71 17.01 -5.35 -1.67
C CYS A 71 17.97 -6.12 -0.75
N GLU A 72 17.51 -7.21 -0.14
CA GLU A 72 18.33 -8.07 0.72
C GLU A 72 19.45 -8.75 -0.09
N HIS A 73 19.13 -9.31 -1.27
CA HIS A 73 20.11 -9.93 -2.16
C HIS A 73 21.23 -8.96 -2.57
N LEU A 74 20.88 -7.72 -2.89
CA LEU A 74 21.83 -6.66 -3.26
C LEU A 74 22.48 -5.98 -2.05
N GLN A 75 22.13 -6.37 -0.82
CA GLN A 75 22.63 -5.80 0.43
C GLN A 75 22.41 -4.28 0.50
N LEU A 76 21.22 -3.83 0.13
CA LEU A 76 20.83 -2.42 0.18
C LEU A 76 20.27 -2.08 1.57
N PRO A 77 21.03 -1.40 2.44
CA PRO A 77 20.54 -1.01 3.75
C PRO A 77 19.51 0.12 3.63
N PRO A 78 18.62 0.29 4.63
CA PRO A 78 17.79 1.48 4.72
C PRO A 78 18.66 2.75 4.67
N MET A 79 18.19 3.79 3.96
CA MET A 79 18.90 5.06 3.83
C MET A 79 19.14 5.74 5.19
N THR A 80 18.27 5.47 6.15
CA THR A 80 18.36 6.01 7.51
C THR A 80 17.98 4.98 8.54
N ALA A 81 18.64 5.00 9.69
CA ALA A 81 18.28 4.15 10.82
C ALA A 81 16.88 4.44 11.39
N ARG A 82 16.40 5.68 11.20
CA ARG A 82 15.07 6.12 11.64
C ARG A 82 14.35 6.80 10.48
N ASN A 83 13.42 6.10 9.87
CA ASN A 83 12.57 6.69 8.83
C ASN A 83 11.57 7.66 9.46
N GLY A 84 11.65 8.94 9.08
CA GLY A 84 10.75 10.01 9.53
C GLY A 84 9.70 10.38 8.48
N ASP A 85 9.65 9.67 7.35
CA ASP A 85 8.67 9.92 6.30
C ASP A 85 7.26 9.57 6.76
N LYS A 86 6.34 10.52 6.61
CA LYS A 86 4.93 10.38 7.02
C LYS A 86 4.18 9.33 6.19
N LYS A 87 4.61 9.07 4.97
CA LYS A 87 4.01 8.07 4.06
C LYS A 87 4.70 6.71 4.17
N GLY A 88 5.76 6.63 4.95
CA GLY A 88 6.49 5.39 5.20
C GLY A 88 7.28 4.87 4.01
N THR A 89 7.65 5.74 3.05
CA THR A 89 8.43 5.34 1.87
C THR A 89 9.80 4.78 2.30
N ALA A 90 10.06 3.54 1.91
CA ALA A 90 11.22 2.79 2.37
C ALA A 90 12.42 3.00 1.45
N PHE A 91 13.02 4.20 1.51
CA PHE A 91 14.28 4.47 0.82
C PHE A 91 15.39 3.58 1.35
N THR A 92 16.15 2.99 0.43
CA THR A 92 17.45 2.37 0.73
C THR A 92 18.59 3.35 0.41
N ALA A 93 19.82 2.97 0.75
CA ALA A 93 20.99 3.71 0.27
C ALA A 93 20.93 3.87 -1.25
N SER A 94 21.24 5.07 -1.75
CA SER A 94 21.31 5.32 -3.19
C SER A 94 22.46 4.52 -3.80
N ILE A 95 22.33 4.17 -5.07
CA ILE A 95 23.24 3.26 -5.76
C ILE A 95 23.80 3.85 -7.06
N GLU A 96 24.96 3.31 -7.46
CA GLU A 96 25.56 3.50 -8.76
C GLU A 96 26.05 2.15 -9.29
N ALA A 97 26.06 1.95 -10.62
CA ALA A 97 26.72 0.78 -11.19
C ALA A 97 28.23 0.83 -10.92
N ALA A 98 28.82 -0.30 -10.50
CA ALA A 98 30.26 -0.36 -10.25
C ALA A 98 31.09 -0.16 -11.54
N GLU A 99 30.50 -0.49 -12.70
CA GLU A 99 31.17 -0.39 -13.99
C GLU A 99 30.22 0.15 -15.09
N GLY A 100 30.79 0.82 -16.06
CA GLY A 100 30.07 1.32 -17.25
C GLY A 100 29.34 2.64 -17.03
N VAL A 101 29.76 3.40 -16.03
CA VAL A 101 29.28 4.76 -15.72
C VAL A 101 30.44 5.76 -15.69
N THR A 102 30.13 7.03 -15.85
CA THR A 102 31.11 8.13 -15.74
C THR A 102 30.95 8.84 -14.39
N THR A 103 30.13 9.90 -14.34
CA THR A 103 29.82 10.64 -13.10
C THR A 103 28.54 10.17 -12.42
N GLY A 104 27.79 9.22 -13.03
CA GLY A 104 26.59 8.61 -12.51
C GLY A 104 25.29 9.35 -12.80
N ILE A 105 25.32 10.68 -12.96
CA ILE A 105 24.10 11.50 -13.06
C ILE A 105 23.50 11.54 -14.47
N SER A 106 24.24 11.21 -15.52
CA SER A 106 23.72 11.24 -16.89
C SER A 106 22.56 10.25 -17.07
N ALA A 107 21.68 10.50 -18.04
CA ALA A 107 20.59 9.56 -18.34
C ALA A 107 21.13 8.15 -18.68
N ALA A 108 22.25 8.08 -19.39
CA ALA A 108 22.90 6.82 -19.73
C ALA A 108 23.46 6.11 -18.48
N ASP A 109 24.14 6.85 -17.58
CA ASP A 109 24.70 6.28 -16.36
C ASP A 109 23.58 5.76 -15.42
N ARG A 110 22.49 6.53 -15.25
CA ARG A 110 21.36 6.11 -14.44
C ARG A 110 20.64 4.89 -15.04
N ALA A 111 20.47 4.85 -16.36
CA ALA A 111 19.92 3.67 -17.03
C ALA A 111 20.82 2.44 -16.82
N ARG A 112 22.15 2.60 -16.94
CA ARG A 112 23.13 1.55 -16.69
C ARG A 112 23.05 1.04 -15.25
N THR A 113 22.90 1.93 -14.29
CA THR A 113 22.77 1.61 -12.86
C THR A 113 21.51 0.77 -12.60
N VAL A 114 20.35 1.16 -13.18
CA VAL A 114 19.12 0.37 -13.08
C VAL A 114 19.31 -1.02 -13.71
N GLN A 115 19.87 -1.09 -14.90
CA GLN A 115 20.15 -2.36 -15.59
C GLN A 115 21.05 -3.28 -14.76
N ALA A 116 22.10 -2.74 -14.12
CA ALA A 116 22.97 -3.50 -13.22
C ALA A 116 22.20 -4.05 -12.01
N ALA A 117 21.33 -3.22 -11.40
CA ALA A 117 20.57 -3.60 -10.24
C ALA A 117 19.52 -4.70 -10.51
N VAL A 118 18.93 -4.75 -11.72
CA VAL A 118 17.85 -5.71 -12.04
C VAL A 118 18.34 -6.91 -12.86
N ALA A 119 19.60 -6.95 -13.29
CA ALA A 119 20.16 -8.07 -14.01
C ALA A 119 19.92 -9.40 -13.28
N LEU A 120 19.63 -10.48 -14.02
CA LEU A 120 19.31 -11.79 -13.44
C LEU A 120 20.39 -12.32 -12.51
N GLY A 121 21.67 -12.06 -12.82
CA GLY A 121 22.83 -12.48 -12.05
C GLY A 121 23.46 -11.38 -11.17
N ALA A 122 22.76 -10.24 -10.97
CA ALA A 122 23.32 -9.11 -10.23
C ALA A 122 23.78 -9.50 -8.81
N LYS A 123 24.90 -8.95 -8.41
CA LYS A 123 25.53 -9.18 -7.09
C LYS A 123 25.74 -7.84 -6.38
N PRO A 124 25.90 -7.84 -5.05
CA PRO A 124 26.17 -6.61 -4.31
C PRO A 124 27.34 -5.78 -4.87
N ASN A 125 28.39 -6.46 -5.34
CA ASN A 125 29.60 -5.81 -5.88
C ASN A 125 29.42 -5.22 -7.28
N ASP A 126 28.30 -5.47 -7.97
CA ASP A 126 27.97 -4.83 -9.25
C ASP A 126 27.47 -3.39 -9.04
N LEU A 127 27.25 -3.02 -7.78
CA LEU A 127 26.77 -1.72 -7.35
C LEU A 127 27.73 -1.11 -6.31
N VAL A 128 27.79 0.21 -6.31
CA VAL A 128 28.45 1.02 -5.27
C VAL A 128 27.44 1.94 -4.60
N GLN A 129 27.73 2.37 -3.39
CA GLN A 129 26.92 3.27 -2.59
C GLN A 129 27.78 4.41 -2.04
N PRO A 130 27.34 5.68 -2.05
CA PRO A 130 26.09 6.17 -2.64
C PRO A 130 26.15 6.31 -4.16
N GLY A 131 25.00 6.67 -4.77
CA GLY A 131 24.89 6.93 -6.22
C GLY A 131 23.72 7.83 -6.57
N HIS A 132 23.29 7.80 -7.84
CA HIS A 132 22.29 8.70 -8.41
C HIS A 132 20.96 8.01 -8.77
N ILE A 133 20.79 6.74 -8.40
CA ILE A 133 19.51 6.04 -8.39
C ILE A 133 19.12 5.74 -6.96
N PHE A 134 17.85 5.94 -6.64
CA PHE A 134 17.27 5.81 -5.30
C PHE A 134 16.36 4.57 -5.23
N PRO A 135 16.86 3.43 -4.72
CA PRO A 135 16.00 2.26 -4.59
C PRO A 135 14.98 2.45 -3.46
N LEU A 136 13.75 1.98 -3.75
CA LEU A 136 12.63 1.94 -2.81
C LEU A 136 12.25 0.48 -2.59
N GLN A 137 12.22 0.06 -1.33
CA GLN A 137 11.83 -1.29 -0.97
C GLN A 137 10.31 -1.39 -0.88
N ALA A 138 9.70 -2.19 -1.75
CA ALA A 138 8.28 -2.52 -1.69
C ALA A 138 7.94 -3.39 -0.48
N VAL A 139 6.72 -3.25 0.03
CA VAL A 139 6.17 -4.12 1.08
C VAL A 139 5.75 -5.45 0.48
N ASP A 140 6.03 -6.57 1.20
CA ASP A 140 5.56 -7.90 0.78
C ASP A 140 4.03 -7.93 0.69
N GLY A 141 3.51 -8.48 -0.40
CA GLY A 141 2.08 -8.44 -0.74
C GLY A 141 1.69 -7.28 -1.67
N GLY A 142 2.62 -6.36 -1.97
CA GLY A 142 2.45 -5.31 -2.98
C GLY A 142 1.31 -4.34 -2.66
N VAL A 143 0.58 -3.88 -3.69
CA VAL A 143 -0.51 -2.91 -3.53
C VAL A 143 -1.65 -3.40 -2.63
N LEU A 144 -1.81 -4.71 -2.46
CA LEU A 144 -2.78 -5.28 -1.53
C LEU A 144 -2.42 -5.02 -0.05
N MET A 145 -1.15 -4.67 0.23
CA MET A 145 -0.66 -4.34 1.56
C MET A 145 -0.44 -2.83 1.75
N ARG A 146 0.05 -2.16 0.71
CA ARG A 146 0.29 -0.71 0.71
C ARG A 146 -0.03 -0.13 -0.66
N ALA A 147 -1.04 0.74 -0.72
CA ALA A 147 -1.52 1.37 -1.95
C ALA A 147 -0.58 2.49 -2.45
N GLY A 148 0.72 2.17 -2.67
CA GLY A 148 1.75 3.13 -3.08
C GLY A 148 2.34 2.82 -4.45
N HIS A 149 2.91 3.86 -5.11
CA HIS A 149 3.58 3.73 -6.41
C HIS A 149 4.74 2.72 -6.37
N THR A 150 5.45 2.61 -5.22
CA THR A 150 6.52 1.63 -5.01
C THR A 150 6.04 0.20 -5.21
N GLU A 151 4.95 -0.16 -4.53
CA GLU A 151 4.34 -1.48 -4.61
C GLU A 151 3.74 -1.71 -6.00
N ALA A 152 3.03 -0.70 -6.50
CA ALA A 152 2.38 -0.77 -7.81
C ALA A 152 3.38 -0.97 -8.95
N GLY A 153 4.54 -0.34 -8.89
CA GLY A 153 5.61 -0.53 -9.88
C GLY A 153 6.10 -1.98 -9.93
N CYS A 154 6.38 -2.58 -8.76
CA CYS A 154 6.77 -3.99 -8.66
C CYS A 154 5.67 -4.93 -9.16
N ASP A 155 4.42 -4.69 -8.76
CA ASP A 155 3.28 -5.52 -9.13
C ASP A 155 3.00 -5.49 -10.64
N LEU A 156 2.95 -4.31 -11.24
CA LEU A 156 2.73 -4.14 -12.67
C LEU A 156 3.85 -4.79 -13.49
N ALA A 157 5.11 -4.63 -13.08
CA ALA A 157 6.24 -5.28 -13.71
C ALA A 157 6.12 -6.82 -13.66
N ALA A 158 5.77 -7.37 -12.48
CA ALA A 158 5.53 -8.81 -12.32
C ALA A 158 4.37 -9.31 -13.20
N MET A 159 3.23 -8.59 -13.22
CA MET A 159 2.07 -8.92 -14.07
C MET A 159 2.41 -8.80 -15.56
N ALA A 160 3.33 -7.93 -15.95
CA ALA A 160 3.85 -7.82 -17.30
C ALA A 160 4.80 -8.98 -17.69
N GLY A 161 5.18 -9.84 -16.74
CA GLY A 161 6.15 -10.93 -16.95
C GLY A 161 7.61 -10.46 -16.93
N CYS A 162 7.86 -9.27 -16.38
CA CYS A 162 9.18 -8.68 -16.18
C CYS A 162 9.70 -8.99 -14.76
N THR A 163 10.96 -8.64 -14.49
CA THR A 163 11.49 -8.58 -13.12
C THR A 163 10.59 -7.69 -12.27
N PRO A 164 10.21 -8.10 -11.04
CA PRO A 164 9.35 -7.28 -10.15
C PRO A 164 10.07 -6.01 -9.68
N ALA A 165 10.34 -5.12 -10.62
CA ALA A 165 11.05 -3.86 -10.43
C ALA A 165 10.60 -2.84 -11.48
N ALA A 166 10.48 -1.59 -11.09
CA ALA A 166 10.12 -0.51 -11.99
C ALA A 166 10.92 0.76 -11.70
N VAL A 167 11.17 1.54 -12.75
CA VAL A 167 11.62 2.92 -12.59
C VAL A 167 10.39 3.80 -12.48
N ILE A 168 10.33 4.64 -11.47
CA ILE A 168 9.24 5.59 -11.23
C ILE A 168 9.78 7.01 -11.12
N CYS A 169 8.94 7.98 -11.47
CA CYS A 169 9.29 9.41 -11.36
C CYS A 169 8.00 10.22 -11.27
N GLU A 170 7.86 11.01 -10.24
CA GLU A 170 6.70 11.88 -10.03
C GLU A 170 6.60 12.92 -11.16
N ILE A 171 5.37 13.34 -11.49
CA ILE A 171 5.11 14.34 -12.52
C ILE A 171 4.79 15.69 -11.86
N MET A 172 5.63 16.67 -12.15
CA MET A 172 5.43 18.06 -11.74
C MET A 172 5.03 18.94 -12.93
N LYS A 173 4.23 19.98 -12.65
CA LYS A 173 3.91 21.04 -13.61
C LYS A 173 5.10 21.97 -13.84
N ASP A 174 5.00 22.85 -14.83
CA ASP A 174 6.06 23.80 -15.17
C ASP A 174 6.34 24.80 -14.04
N ASP A 175 5.38 25.07 -13.19
CA ASP A 175 5.51 25.93 -12.02
C ASP A 175 6.15 25.23 -10.79
N GLY A 176 6.49 23.94 -10.93
CA GLY A 176 7.11 23.13 -9.88
C GLY A 176 6.11 22.54 -8.89
N THR A 177 4.79 22.76 -9.04
CA THR A 177 3.77 22.09 -8.23
C THR A 177 3.45 20.70 -8.79
N MET A 178 2.92 19.81 -7.94
CA MET A 178 2.57 18.46 -8.37
C MET A 178 1.41 18.47 -9.37
N ALA A 179 1.54 17.68 -10.45
CA ALA A 179 0.46 17.45 -11.38
C ALA A 179 -0.63 16.58 -10.72
N ARG A 180 -1.90 16.96 -10.92
CA ARG A 180 -3.07 16.21 -10.44
C ARG A 180 -3.79 15.57 -11.63
N LEU A 181 -4.75 14.70 -11.38
CA LEU A 181 -5.42 13.94 -12.44
C LEU A 181 -5.81 14.78 -13.68
N PRO A 182 -6.39 15.98 -13.57
CA PRO A 182 -6.70 16.81 -14.75
C PRO A 182 -5.45 17.23 -15.54
N ASP A 183 -4.35 17.56 -14.84
CA ASP A 183 -3.07 17.92 -15.48
C ASP A 183 -2.45 16.71 -16.15
N LEU A 184 -2.52 15.54 -15.47
CA LEU A 184 -1.99 14.26 -15.95
C LEU A 184 -2.72 13.76 -17.21
N GLN A 185 -4.03 13.99 -17.31
CA GLN A 185 -4.80 13.65 -18.50
C GLN A 185 -4.35 14.45 -19.74
N VAL A 186 -4.04 15.73 -19.57
CA VAL A 186 -3.46 16.57 -20.62
C VAL A 186 -2.04 16.13 -20.95
N PHE A 187 -1.22 15.86 -19.93
CA PHE A 187 0.14 15.38 -20.12
C PHE A 187 0.17 14.03 -20.88
N ALA A 188 -0.71 13.12 -20.51
CA ALA A 188 -0.85 11.82 -21.16
C ALA A 188 -1.23 11.96 -22.65
N ALA A 189 -2.17 12.84 -22.96
CA ALA A 189 -2.56 13.14 -24.35
C ALA A 189 -1.38 13.69 -25.17
N GLN A 190 -0.62 14.62 -24.59
CA GLN A 190 0.54 15.23 -25.24
C GLN A 190 1.66 14.23 -25.56
N HIS A 191 1.84 13.21 -24.70
CA HIS A 191 2.93 12.26 -24.81
C HIS A 191 2.50 10.86 -25.28
N GLY A 192 1.20 10.66 -25.56
CA GLY A 192 0.67 9.37 -26.02
C GLY A 192 0.77 8.27 -24.97
N LEU A 193 0.62 8.63 -23.68
CA LEU A 193 0.71 7.71 -22.55
C LEU A 193 -0.67 7.29 -22.07
N LYS A 194 -0.76 6.09 -21.48
CA LYS A 194 -1.95 5.64 -20.76
C LYS A 194 -1.86 5.99 -19.29
N ILE A 195 -3.03 6.19 -18.68
CA ILE A 195 -3.17 6.45 -17.23
C ILE A 195 -3.91 5.27 -16.60
N GLY A 196 -3.34 4.67 -15.56
CA GLY A 196 -3.99 3.73 -14.67
C GLY A 196 -4.11 4.29 -13.26
N THR A 197 -4.92 3.64 -12.41
CA THR A 197 -5.02 3.98 -10.99
C THR A 197 -4.55 2.83 -10.11
N ILE A 198 -3.99 3.15 -8.94
CA ILE A 198 -3.63 2.14 -7.94
C ILE A 198 -4.88 1.45 -7.41
N ALA A 199 -6.01 2.15 -7.30
CA ALA A 199 -7.28 1.58 -6.89
C ALA A 199 -7.75 0.47 -7.84
N ASP A 200 -7.71 0.69 -9.16
CA ASP A 200 -8.06 -0.33 -10.14
C ASP A 200 -7.10 -1.53 -10.11
N LEU A 201 -5.80 -1.28 -9.85
CA LEU A 201 -4.80 -2.35 -9.69
C LEU A 201 -5.09 -3.20 -8.45
N ILE A 202 -5.46 -2.58 -7.32
CA ILE A 202 -5.89 -3.28 -6.11
C ILE A 202 -7.14 -4.11 -6.41
N GLU A 203 -8.14 -3.55 -7.08
CA GLU A 203 -9.37 -4.27 -7.45
C GLU A 203 -9.03 -5.47 -8.33
N HIS A 204 -8.21 -5.28 -9.36
CA HIS A 204 -7.78 -6.36 -10.28
C HIS A 204 -7.09 -7.49 -9.51
N ARG A 205 -6.09 -7.18 -8.68
CA ARG A 205 -5.37 -8.19 -7.89
C ARG A 205 -6.25 -8.86 -6.84
N SER A 206 -7.12 -8.10 -6.15
CA SER A 206 -7.99 -8.63 -5.10
C SER A 206 -9.05 -9.62 -5.59
N ARG A 207 -9.33 -9.65 -6.91
CA ARG A 207 -10.23 -10.63 -7.52
C ARG A 207 -9.59 -12.02 -7.64
N VAL A 208 -8.27 -12.08 -7.81
CA VAL A 208 -7.54 -13.33 -8.09
C VAL A 208 -6.62 -13.75 -6.94
N GLU A 209 -6.26 -12.82 -6.06
CA GLU A 209 -5.33 -13.04 -4.97
C GLU A 209 -5.98 -12.76 -3.61
N SER A 210 -5.71 -13.62 -2.64
CA SER A 210 -6.08 -13.39 -1.24
C SER A 210 -4.86 -13.46 -0.35
N LEU A 211 -4.64 -12.40 0.44
CA LEU A 211 -3.60 -12.33 1.47
C LEU A 211 -4.01 -13.10 2.73
N ILE A 212 -5.28 -13.43 2.87
CA ILE A 212 -5.83 -14.11 4.03
C ILE A 212 -6.33 -15.51 3.67
N GLU A 213 -6.29 -16.39 4.66
CA GLU A 213 -6.89 -17.72 4.62
C GLU A 213 -7.82 -17.88 5.81
N LYS A 214 -9.11 -18.13 5.56
CA LYS A 214 -10.06 -18.46 6.63
C LYS A 214 -9.75 -19.86 7.15
N VAL A 215 -9.23 -19.94 8.38
CA VAL A 215 -8.79 -21.21 8.98
C VAL A 215 -9.79 -21.81 9.96
N GLY A 216 -10.85 -21.09 10.31
CA GLY A 216 -11.88 -21.63 11.20
C GLY A 216 -13.08 -20.71 11.36
N THR A 217 -14.20 -21.32 11.74
CA THR A 217 -15.44 -20.62 12.09
C THR A 217 -16.07 -21.30 13.30
N ARG A 218 -16.51 -20.51 14.26
CA ARG A 218 -17.29 -21.00 15.41
C ARG A 218 -18.20 -19.93 15.97
N THR A 219 -19.21 -20.34 16.70
CA THR A 219 -20.00 -19.44 17.53
C THR A 219 -19.26 -19.12 18.82
N ILE A 220 -19.29 -17.84 19.21
CA ILE A 220 -18.75 -17.34 20.47
C ILE A 220 -19.86 -16.65 21.24
N GLN A 221 -20.02 -17.02 22.51
CA GLN A 221 -20.90 -16.31 23.45
C GLN A 221 -20.12 -15.20 24.13
N THR A 222 -20.55 -13.96 23.95
CA THR A 222 -19.98 -12.76 24.62
C THR A 222 -20.92 -12.27 25.71
N ALA A 223 -20.50 -11.29 26.50
CA ALA A 223 -21.37 -10.61 27.47
C ALA A 223 -22.60 -9.93 26.82
N TYR A 224 -22.52 -9.63 25.51
CA TYR A 224 -23.55 -8.93 24.74
C TYR A 224 -24.37 -9.89 23.85
N GLY A 225 -24.13 -11.18 23.92
CA GLY A 225 -24.80 -12.22 23.16
C GLY A 225 -23.89 -12.97 22.20
N GLU A 226 -24.51 -13.73 21.33
CA GLU A 226 -23.84 -14.65 20.42
C GLU A 226 -23.31 -13.90 19.17
N PHE A 227 -22.09 -14.27 18.75
CA PHE A 227 -21.46 -13.84 17.50
C PHE A 227 -20.91 -15.06 16.75
N THR A 228 -20.94 -15.00 15.42
CA THR A 228 -20.16 -15.92 14.59
C THR A 228 -18.75 -15.39 14.47
N ALA A 229 -17.77 -16.15 14.97
CA ALA A 229 -16.36 -15.80 14.89
C ALA A 229 -15.68 -16.56 13.75
N HIS A 230 -14.93 -15.85 12.90
CA HIS A 230 -14.04 -16.42 11.90
C HIS A 230 -12.60 -16.13 12.27
N ALA A 231 -11.73 -17.13 12.10
CA ALA A 231 -10.30 -16.98 12.26
C ALA A 231 -9.62 -16.96 10.89
N TYR A 232 -8.70 -16.02 10.70
CA TYR A 232 -7.95 -15.84 9.46
C TYR A 232 -6.45 -15.88 9.74
N ARG A 233 -5.72 -16.55 8.85
CA ARG A 233 -4.26 -16.49 8.78
C ARG A 233 -3.85 -15.48 7.72
N ASP A 234 -2.99 -14.55 8.08
CA ASP A 234 -2.30 -13.66 7.16
C ASP A 234 -1.12 -14.43 6.53
N LYS A 235 -1.13 -14.57 5.20
CA LYS A 235 -0.11 -15.33 4.48
C LYS A 235 1.26 -14.66 4.49
N PRO A 236 1.40 -13.32 4.26
CA PRO A 236 2.70 -12.65 4.28
C PRO A 236 3.34 -12.54 5.67
N ALA A 237 2.55 -12.31 6.71
CA ALA A 237 3.05 -12.04 8.05
C ALA A 237 2.87 -13.21 9.03
N HIS A 238 2.15 -14.26 8.61
CA HIS A 238 1.79 -15.42 9.46
C HIS A 238 1.03 -15.03 10.74
N GLY A 239 0.45 -13.82 10.76
CA GLY A 239 -0.38 -13.35 11.85
C GLY A 239 -1.75 -14.05 11.88
N ILE A 240 -2.42 -13.99 13.02
CA ILE A 240 -3.80 -14.47 13.17
C ILE A 240 -4.70 -13.28 13.46
N HIS A 241 -5.83 -13.24 12.76
CA HIS A 241 -6.86 -12.21 12.89
C HIS A 241 -8.20 -12.89 13.12
N LEU A 242 -9.13 -12.16 13.74
CA LEU A 242 -10.48 -12.63 13.97
C LEU A 242 -11.50 -11.65 13.42
N SER A 243 -12.65 -12.13 12.96
CA SER A 243 -13.86 -11.32 12.85
C SER A 243 -14.96 -11.86 13.75
N LEU A 244 -15.72 -10.96 14.34
CA LEU A 244 -16.93 -11.26 15.10
C LEU A 244 -18.11 -10.66 14.33
N VAL A 245 -18.97 -11.51 13.81
CA VAL A 245 -20.09 -11.16 12.92
C VAL A 245 -21.41 -11.36 13.66
N LYS A 246 -22.29 -10.37 13.61
CA LYS A 246 -23.64 -10.40 14.15
C LYS A 246 -24.66 -10.08 13.08
N GLY A 247 -25.69 -10.90 12.94
CA GLY A 247 -26.78 -10.67 12.00
C GLY A 247 -26.41 -10.91 10.53
N GLU A 248 -27.33 -10.53 9.65
CA GLU A 248 -27.20 -10.65 8.19
C GLU A 248 -27.50 -9.30 7.53
N TRP A 249 -26.99 -9.06 6.33
CA TRP A 249 -27.21 -7.84 5.55
C TRP A 249 -27.12 -8.08 4.06
N ALA A 250 -27.76 -7.20 3.30
CA ALA A 250 -27.63 -7.18 1.85
C ALA A 250 -26.43 -6.33 1.40
N PRO A 251 -25.89 -6.53 0.19
CA PRO A 251 -24.70 -5.78 -0.29
C PRO A 251 -24.84 -4.25 -0.27
N HIS A 252 -26.06 -3.71 -0.35
CA HIS A 252 -26.34 -2.27 -0.30
C HIS A 252 -26.51 -1.71 1.11
N ASP A 253 -26.60 -2.57 2.13
CA ASP A 253 -26.77 -2.13 3.52
C ASP A 253 -25.48 -1.51 4.05
N ALA A 254 -25.64 -0.40 4.78
CA ALA A 254 -24.54 0.15 5.57
C ALA A 254 -24.43 -0.61 6.90
N VAL A 255 -23.30 -1.26 7.10
CA VAL A 255 -23.04 -2.14 8.26
C VAL A 255 -22.20 -1.42 9.29
N ALA A 256 -22.51 -1.56 10.57
CA ALA A 256 -21.66 -1.07 11.65
C ALA A 256 -20.36 -1.90 11.70
N VAL A 257 -19.22 -1.25 11.54
CA VAL A 257 -17.92 -1.91 11.48
C VAL A 257 -16.96 -1.32 12.51
N ARG A 258 -16.29 -2.18 13.25
CA ARG A 258 -15.11 -1.83 14.06
C ARG A 258 -13.90 -2.60 13.55
N VAL A 259 -12.82 -1.89 13.24
CA VAL A 259 -11.50 -2.48 13.08
C VAL A 259 -10.69 -2.12 14.32
N HIS A 260 -10.30 -3.13 15.09
CA HIS A 260 -9.60 -2.99 16.37
C HIS A 260 -8.19 -3.55 16.25
N GLU A 261 -7.19 -2.69 16.45
CA GLU A 261 -5.78 -3.03 16.30
C GLU A 261 -4.89 -2.17 17.22
N PRO A 262 -3.84 -2.77 17.78
CA PRO A 262 -3.68 -4.21 17.97
C PRO A 262 -4.66 -4.71 19.04
N LEU A 263 -5.05 -5.98 18.98
CA LEU A 263 -5.78 -6.62 20.08
C LEU A 263 -4.78 -6.99 21.18
N SER A 264 -4.91 -6.38 22.34
CA SER A 264 -4.16 -6.72 23.56
C SER A 264 -5.05 -7.39 24.59
N VAL A 265 -4.49 -8.26 25.41
CA VAL A 265 -5.20 -8.82 26.56
C VAL A 265 -5.64 -7.72 27.55
N LEU A 266 -4.93 -6.61 27.58
CA LEU A 266 -5.28 -5.45 28.42
C LEU A 266 -6.56 -4.76 27.96
N ASP A 267 -6.96 -4.87 26.68
CA ASP A 267 -8.22 -4.32 26.16
C ASP A 267 -9.46 -4.97 26.79
N ALA A 268 -9.30 -6.21 27.32
CA ALA A 268 -10.36 -6.90 28.05
C ALA A 268 -10.42 -6.50 29.54
N LEU A 269 -9.36 -5.87 30.07
CA LEU A 269 -9.22 -5.51 31.49
C LEU A 269 -9.45 -4.02 31.75
N GLU A 270 -9.12 -3.15 30.80
CA GLU A 270 -9.16 -1.70 30.95
C GLU A 270 -10.22 -1.07 30.04
N THR A 271 -11.29 -0.56 30.62
CA THR A 271 -12.39 0.10 29.86
C THR A 271 -12.07 1.55 29.46
N ASN A 272 -11.07 2.19 30.08
CA ASN A 272 -10.73 3.62 29.91
C ASN A 272 -9.40 3.85 29.18
N ARG A 273 -8.99 2.97 28.28
CA ARG A 273 -7.76 3.17 27.52
C ARG A 273 -7.92 4.28 26.48
N ALA A 274 -7.11 5.33 26.61
CA ALA A 274 -7.02 6.44 25.65
C ALA A 274 -6.41 6.03 24.27
N MET A 275 -6.04 4.76 24.11
CA MET A 275 -5.40 4.27 22.87
C MET A 275 -6.39 4.02 21.73
N HIS A 276 -7.66 3.77 22.02
CA HIS A 276 -8.68 3.48 21.02
C HIS A 276 -9.83 4.46 21.12
N SER A 277 -10.29 5.00 19.99
CA SER A 277 -11.48 5.86 19.93
C SER A 277 -12.77 5.14 20.31
N TRP A 278 -12.78 3.79 20.23
CA TRP A 278 -13.80 2.89 20.70
C TRP A 278 -13.16 1.69 21.39
N SER A 279 -13.58 1.34 22.60
CA SER A 279 -13.18 0.08 23.23
C SER A 279 -13.80 -1.11 22.47
N LEU A 280 -13.19 -2.28 22.59
CA LEU A 280 -13.76 -3.51 22.03
C LEU A 280 -15.12 -3.81 22.66
N ASP A 281 -15.22 -3.65 23.97
CA ASP A 281 -16.43 -3.85 24.76
C ASP A 281 -17.60 -2.98 24.27
N ALA A 282 -17.40 -1.66 24.16
CA ALA A 282 -18.41 -0.73 23.66
C ALA A 282 -18.80 -1.04 22.20
N SER A 283 -17.85 -1.49 21.39
CA SER A 283 -18.10 -1.85 20.00
C SER A 283 -19.00 -3.08 19.87
N LEU A 284 -18.74 -4.13 20.66
CA LEU A 284 -19.58 -5.33 20.69
C LEU A 284 -20.98 -5.04 21.24
N ALA A 285 -21.06 -4.20 22.29
CA ALA A 285 -22.37 -3.74 22.83
C ALA A 285 -23.18 -3.00 21.76
N HIS A 286 -22.55 -2.08 21.02
CA HIS A 286 -23.20 -1.32 19.96
C HIS A 286 -23.67 -2.22 18.81
N ILE A 287 -22.81 -3.12 18.31
CA ILE A 287 -23.16 -4.08 17.27
C ILE A 287 -24.35 -4.95 17.70
N CYS A 288 -24.36 -5.41 18.96
CA CYS A 288 -25.44 -6.21 19.49
C CYS A 288 -26.75 -5.44 19.57
N ALA A 289 -26.71 -4.18 20.01
CA ALA A 289 -27.89 -3.30 20.07
C ALA A 289 -28.46 -3.00 18.66
N GLN A 290 -27.60 -2.88 17.64
CA GLN A 290 -28.03 -2.72 16.23
C GLN A 290 -28.54 -4.03 15.61
N GLY A 291 -28.24 -5.18 16.22
CA GLY A 291 -28.61 -6.51 15.70
C GLY A 291 -27.78 -6.96 14.48
N LYS A 292 -26.95 -6.08 13.88
CA LYS A 292 -26.06 -6.41 12.77
C LYS A 292 -24.77 -5.58 12.80
N GLY A 293 -23.64 -6.22 12.46
CA GLY A 293 -22.35 -5.57 12.38
C GLY A 293 -21.17 -6.53 12.45
N VAL A 294 -19.97 -5.99 12.26
CA VAL A 294 -18.70 -6.73 12.25
C VAL A 294 -17.68 -6.03 13.12
N ALA A 295 -17.03 -6.76 14.02
CA ALA A 295 -15.80 -6.36 14.66
C ALA A 295 -14.64 -7.18 14.08
N VAL A 296 -13.67 -6.53 13.44
CA VAL A 296 -12.43 -7.16 12.96
C VAL A 296 -11.34 -6.90 13.99
N LEU A 297 -10.73 -7.96 14.49
CA LEU A 297 -9.67 -7.94 15.49
C LEU A 297 -8.36 -8.32 14.80
N LEU A 298 -7.46 -7.36 14.67
CA LEU A 298 -6.21 -7.55 13.95
C LEU A 298 -5.05 -7.80 14.94
N ASN A 299 -4.05 -8.53 14.46
CA ASN A 299 -2.84 -8.83 15.23
C ASN A 299 -3.12 -9.44 16.61
N CYS A 300 -3.91 -10.54 16.64
CA CYS A 300 -4.32 -11.25 17.86
C CYS A 300 -3.16 -11.97 18.59
N GLY A 301 -1.93 -11.88 18.09
CA GLY A 301 -0.72 -12.52 18.66
C GLY A 301 0.23 -11.49 19.27
N GLU A 302 -0.18 -10.81 20.34
CA GLU A 302 0.68 -9.87 21.06
C GLU A 302 1.90 -10.61 21.66
N SER A 303 3.11 -10.11 21.39
CA SER A 303 4.33 -10.67 21.98
C SER A 303 4.47 -10.27 23.45
N ALA A 304 5.18 -11.08 24.26
CA ALA A 304 5.45 -10.78 25.65
C ALA A 304 6.13 -9.41 25.85
N ALA A 305 7.01 -9.01 24.93
CA ALA A 305 7.68 -7.71 24.97
C ALA A 305 6.70 -6.54 24.73
N GLN A 306 5.76 -6.70 23.79
CA GLN A 306 4.71 -5.72 23.53
C GLN A 306 3.78 -5.58 24.73
N LEU A 307 3.33 -6.70 25.32
CA LEU A 307 2.47 -6.68 26.50
C LEU A 307 3.16 -5.99 27.68
N LEU A 308 4.43 -6.31 27.94
CA LEU A 308 5.20 -5.68 29.03
C LEU A 308 5.38 -4.18 28.80
N ALA A 309 5.67 -3.75 27.57
CA ALA A 309 5.81 -2.34 27.25
C ALA A 309 4.50 -1.57 27.43
N GLN A 310 3.37 -2.17 27.07
CA GLN A 310 2.05 -1.59 27.30
C GLN A 310 1.72 -1.52 28.78
N PHE A 311 1.96 -2.59 29.54
CA PHE A 311 1.72 -2.66 30.98
C PHE A 311 2.55 -1.63 31.75
N ALA A 312 3.82 -1.45 31.40
CA ALA A 312 4.71 -0.48 32.02
C ALA A 312 4.40 0.98 31.65
N GLY A 313 3.44 1.24 30.76
CA GLY A 313 3.17 2.58 30.25
C GLY A 313 4.35 3.16 29.44
N THR A 314 5.35 2.35 29.12
CA THR A 314 6.52 2.70 28.33
C THR A 314 6.28 2.42 26.84
N ALA A 315 5.19 1.75 26.49
CA ALA A 315 4.68 1.78 25.13
C ALA A 315 4.32 3.24 24.85
N ARG A 316 5.33 4.03 24.45
CA ARG A 316 5.07 5.30 23.80
C ARG A 316 3.98 4.99 22.78
N ALA A 317 2.90 5.77 22.82
CA ALA A 317 2.08 5.90 21.63
C ALA A 317 3.08 6.04 20.50
N ALA A 318 3.26 4.98 19.70
CA ALA A 318 4.25 4.98 18.64
C ALA A 318 3.77 5.99 17.60
N HIS A 319 4.06 7.26 17.86
CA HIS A 319 3.99 8.32 16.88
C HIS A 319 5.29 8.18 16.11
N GLY A 320 5.27 7.32 15.08
CA GLY A 320 6.44 7.07 14.28
C GLY A 320 6.14 6.14 13.11
N PRO A 321 7.06 6.08 12.15
CA PRO A 321 6.89 5.35 10.89
C PRO A 321 6.59 3.84 11.04
N GLU A 322 6.86 3.24 12.20
CA GLU A 322 6.49 1.84 12.46
C GLU A 322 4.97 1.67 12.66
N ARG A 323 4.29 2.63 13.27
CA ARG A 323 2.83 2.58 13.43
C ARG A 323 2.11 2.87 12.12
N GLU A 324 2.62 3.83 11.33
CA GLU A 324 2.07 4.09 9.99
C GLU A 324 2.28 2.90 9.04
N ARG A 325 3.43 2.21 9.13
CA ARG A 325 3.67 0.97 8.39
C ARG A 325 2.74 -0.17 8.83
N MET A 326 2.47 -0.28 10.12
CA MET A 326 1.47 -1.22 10.63
C MET A 326 0.06 -0.84 10.18
N ASP A 327 -0.32 0.43 10.27
CA ASP A 327 -1.63 0.91 9.85
C ASP A 327 -1.93 0.61 8.38
N LEU A 328 -1.01 0.91 7.46
CA LEU A 328 -1.20 0.65 6.03
C LEU A 328 -1.27 -0.85 5.69
N ARG A 329 -0.42 -1.66 6.32
CA ARG A 329 -0.42 -3.12 6.17
C ARG A 329 -1.72 -3.74 6.69
N THR A 330 -2.23 -3.21 7.76
CA THR A 330 -3.45 -3.66 8.43
C THR A 330 -4.69 -3.36 7.61
N TYR A 331 -4.68 -2.27 6.79
CA TYR A 331 -5.81 -1.93 5.94
C TYR A 331 -6.12 -3.01 4.91
N GLY A 332 -5.12 -3.52 4.19
CA GLY A 332 -5.33 -4.53 3.16
C GLY A 332 -5.90 -5.84 3.72
N VAL A 333 -5.33 -6.31 4.84
CA VAL A 333 -5.82 -7.51 5.54
C VAL A 333 -7.23 -7.28 6.10
N GLY A 334 -7.45 -6.14 6.77
CA GLY A 334 -8.76 -5.76 7.32
C GLY A 334 -9.82 -5.63 6.24
N ALA A 335 -9.48 -5.03 5.10
CA ALA A 335 -10.38 -4.89 3.95
C ALA A 335 -10.79 -6.25 3.37
N GLN A 336 -9.84 -7.17 3.19
CA GLN A 336 -10.15 -8.51 2.70
C GLN A 336 -11.01 -9.30 3.70
N ILE A 337 -10.77 -9.18 5.01
CA ILE A 337 -11.63 -9.80 6.04
C ILE A 337 -13.04 -9.23 5.97
N LEU A 338 -13.21 -7.91 5.85
CA LEU A 338 -14.53 -7.30 5.72
C LEU A 338 -15.26 -7.77 4.46
N ARG A 339 -14.56 -7.88 3.34
CA ARG A 339 -15.12 -8.42 2.08
C ARG A 339 -15.57 -9.88 2.24
N ASP A 340 -14.75 -10.71 2.88
CA ASP A 340 -15.10 -12.11 3.18
C ASP A 340 -16.33 -12.23 4.12
N CYS A 341 -16.52 -11.24 5.00
CA CYS A 341 -17.75 -11.11 5.81
C CYS A 341 -18.94 -10.53 5.03
N GLY A 342 -18.81 -10.21 3.75
CA GLY A 342 -19.88 -9.65 2.91
C GLY A 342 -20.17 -8.17 3.12
N VAL A 343 -19.24 -7.42 3.74
CA VAL A 343 -19.35 -5.98 3.89
C VAL A 343 -18.98 -5.29 2.57
N HIS A 344 -19.78 -4.33 2.13
CA HIS A 344 -19.51 -3.46 0.98
C HIS A 344 -19.58 -1.97 1.40
N ARG A 345 -20.60 -1.63 2.20
CA ARG A 345 -20.83 -0.29 2.72
C ARG A 345 -20.80 -0.32 4.23
N MET A 346 -20.12 0.63 4.85
CA MET A 346 -19.95 0.59 6.31
C MET A 346 -20.09 1.95 6.98
N ASN A 347 -20.62 1.93 8.18
CA ASN A 347 -20.50 2.98 9.18
C ASN A 347 -19.35 2.57 10.13
N LEU A 348 -18.20 3.25 10.01
CA LEU A 348 -17.00 2.90 10.74
C LEU A 348 -17.01 3.47 12.17
N MET A 349 -16.87 2.61 13.16
CA MET A 349 -16.75 3.03 14.57
C MET A 349 -15.34 3.57 14.83
N GLY A 350 -15.24 4.88 14.96
CA GLY A 350 -13.98 5.58 15.17
C GLY A 350 -14.03 7.04 14.78
N SER A 351 -12.91 7.73 14.95
CA SER A 351 -12.76 9.09 14.45
C SER A 351 -12.59 9.09 12.92
N PRO A 352 -13.11 10.09 12.20
CA PRO A 352 -12.86 10.25 10.78
C PRO A 352 -11.37 10.25 10.47
N ARG A 353 -10.94 9.42 9.54
CA ARG A 353 -9.56 9.31 9.10
C ARG A 353 -9.49 8.95 7.62
N ARG A 354 -8.37 9.28 6.99
CA ARG A 354 -8.09 8.84 5.62
C ARG A 354 -7.85 7.33 5.61
N SER A 355 -8.43 6.66 4.63
CA SER A 355 -8.35 5.21 4.47
C SER A 355 -8.09 4.86 3.01
N PRO A 356 -6.87 5.18 2.50
CA PRO A 356 -6.53 5.00 1.10
C PRO A 356 -6.60 3.52 0.69
N GLY A 357 -7.03 3.26 -0.55
CA GLY A 357 -7.09 1.92 -1.12
C GLY A 357 -8.36 1.12 -0.81
N LEU A 358 -9.27 1.59 0.05
CA LEU A 358 -10.50 0.84 0.37
C LEU A 358 -11.42 0.69 -0.84
N THR A 359 -11.46 1.69 -1.73
CA THR A 359 -12.27 1.66 -2.95
C THR A 359 -11.85 0.51 -3.87
N GLY A 360 -10.54 0.23 -3.98
CA GLY A 360 -10.00 -0.92 -4.71
C GLY A 360 -10.45 -2.27 -4.17
N TYR A 361 -10.83 -2.34 -2.89
CA TYR A 361 -11.47 -3.53 -2.31
C TYR A 361 -13.00 -3.53 -2.50
N GLY A 362 -13.58 -2.52 -3.15
CA GLY A 362 -15.03 -2.36 -3.25
C GLY A 362 -15.70 -2.14 -1.90
N LEU A 363 -15.01 -1.43 -1.00
CA LEU A 363 -15.51 -1.00 0.31
C LEU A 363 -15.75 0.51 0.29
N GLU A 364 -16.89 0.93 0.85
CA GLU A 364 -17.29 2.32 0.98
C GLU A 364 -17.54 2.67 2.45
N ILE A 365 -16.87 3.70 2.97
CA ILE A 365 -17.22 4.29 4.27
C ILE A 365 -18.31 5.34 4.01
N VAL A 366 -19.54 5.05 4.40
CA VAL A 366 -20.69 5.95 4.23
C VAL A 366 -20.91 6.87 5.43
N GLY A 367 -20.28 6.57 6.56
CA GLY A 367 -20.36 7.38 7.77
C GLY A 367 -19.43 6.90 8.87
N TYR A 368 -19.35 7.71 9.92
CA TYR A 368 -18.60 7.39 11.13
C TYR A 368 -19.53 7.36 12.34
N ILE A 369 -19.33 6.38 13.21
CA ILE A 369 -20.00 6.28 14.50
C ILE A 369 -18.97 6.74 15.54
N THR A 370 -19.20 7.91 16.16
CA THR A 370 -18.37 8.47 17.23
C THR A 370 -18.97 8.19 18.58
N GLN A 371 -18.15 8.02 19.62
CA GLN A 371 -18.60 7.96 21.03
C GLN A 371 -18.89 9.33 21.56
#